data_b407cd4c120dbf046e8ebc54d268789c
#
_entry.id   b407cd4c120dbf046e8ebc54d268789c
#
_cell.length_a   1.000
_cell.length_b   1.000
_cell.length_c   1.000
_cell.angle_alpha   90.00
_cell.angle_beta   90.00
_cell.angle_gamma   90.00
#
_symmetry.space_group_name_H-M   'P 1'
#
loop_
_entity.id
_entity.type
_entity.pdbx_description
1 polymer ?
#
loop_
_entity_poly.entity_id
_entity_poly.type
_entity_poly.pdbx_seq_one_letter_code
_entity_poly.pdbx_strand_id
1 'polypeptide(L)'
;TSLSSGLASKSTGFPIAYVSALLACGLTLDEIPYWKEGTLDNYKPSGDYVVIKFARWAFEKFKGAQDKLGTQMKAVGEVMSIGKNYKEAFQKAIRSLETGRYGLGFAKNFHDLSLDELYRRLAEPSSERQFLLYEAIRKGAPLEKLHSMTHIKMWFLEQMKELVELEEKLLSCKGKDLPDELLIQAKKDGFSDKYLAKLLNIDEWDLFKRREALGMKERWDSVPVSGVKEPASYY
;
A
#
# COMPACT_ATOMS: atom_id res chain seq x y z
N THR A 1 -18.74 13.58 -5.33
CA THR A 1 -17.72 12.87 -4.56
C THR A 1 -17.43 11.52 -5.20
N SER A 2 -16.16 11.13 -5.33
CA SER A 2 -15.71 9.82 -5.81
C SER A 2 -15.36 8.90 -4.63
N LEU A 3 -15.12 7.62 -4.91
CA LEU A 3 -14.58 6.69 -3.90
C LEU A 3 -13.25 7.19 -3.31
N SER A 4 -12.39 7.82 -4.14
CA SER A 4 -11.14 8.43 -3.68
C SER A 4 -11.38 9.61 -2.73
N SER A 5 -12.42 10.42 -2.97
CA SER A 5 -12.84 11.49 -2.05
C SER A 5 -13.32 10.93 -0.70
N GLY A 6 -14.09 9.84 -0.72
CA GLY A 6 -14.52 9.15 0.49
C GLY A 6 -13.35 8.63 1.32
N LEU A 7 -12.35 8.03 0.67
CA LEU A 7 -11.11 7.58 1.31
C LEU A 7 -10.31 8.75 1.88
N ALA A 8 -10.14 9.84 1.12
CA ALA A 8 -9.45 11.04 1.59
C ALA A 8 -10.17 11.67 2.79
N SER A 9 -11.51 11.74 2.76
CA SER A 9 -12.33 12.20 3.88
C SER A 9 -12.08 11.37 5.14
N LYS A 10 -12.10 10.05 5.02
CA LYS A 10 -11.86 9.14 6.14
C LYS A 10 -10.42 9.24 6.68
N SER A 11 -9.42 9.34 5.79
CA SER A 11 -8.02 9.36 6.17
C SER A 11 -7.58 10.67 6.83
N THR A 12 -8.19 11.80 6.46
CA THR A 12 -7.82 13.13 7.00
C THR A 12 -8.77 13.64 8.07
N GLY A 13 -9.93 13.01 8.26
CA GLY A 13 -11.01 13.53 9.08
C GLY A 13 -11.72 14.75 8.47
N PHE A 14 -11.45 15.09 7.21
CA PHE A 14 -12.08 16.23 6.54
C PHE A 14 -13.41 15.82 5.87
N PRO A 15 -14.56 16.45 6.21
CA PRO A 15 -15.88 16.03 5.72
C PRO A 15 -16.15 16.51 4.28
N ILE A 16 -15.46 15.93 3.30
CA ILE A 16 -15.50 16.36 1.89
C ILE A 16 -16.95 16.44 1.35
N ALA A 17 -17.81 15.49 1.67
CA ALA A 17 -19.18 15.47 1.18
C ALA A 17 -20.00 16.64 1.72
N TYR A 18 -19.89 16.93 3.01
CA TYR A 18 -20.56 18.06 3.66
C TYR A 18 -20.09 19.40 3.07
N VAL A 19 -18.77 19.59 2.97
CA VAL A 19 -18.19 20.80 2.39
C VAL A 19 -18.61 20.97 0.92
N SER A 20 -18.58 19.88 0.13
CA SER A 20 -19.03 19.91 -1.27
C SER A 20 -20.48 20.34 -1.41
N ALA A 21 -21.36 19.92 -0.49
CA ALA A 21 -22.77 20.33 -0.49
C ALA A 21 -22.90 21.84 -0.19
N LEU A 22 -22.18 22.37 0.78
CA LEU A 22 -22.20 23.80 1.11
C LEU A 22 -21.67 24.67 -0.04
N LEU A 23 -20.56 24.25 -0.68
CA LEU A 23 -20.03 24.92 -1.87
C LEU A 23 -21.03 24.90 -3.03
N ALA A 24 -21.74 23.78 -3.22
CA ALA A 24 -22.78 23.68 -4.24
C ALA A 24 -24.00 24.59 -3.94
N CYS A 25 -24.24 24.91 -2.67
CA CYS A 25 -25.25 25.91 -2.24
C CYS A 25 -24.78 27.36 -2.40
N GLY A 26 -23.53 27.59 -2.83
CA GLY A 26 -23.01 28.92 -3.12
C GLY A 26 -22.12 29.53 -2.04
N LEU A 27 -21.81 28.80 -0.96
CA LEU A 27 -20.85 29.27 0.04
C LEU A 27 -19.43 29.19 -0.50
N THR A 28 -18.55 30.05 0.03
CA THR A 28 -17.11 30.01 -0.22
C THR A 28 -16.38 29.37 0.97
N LEU A 29 -15.10 28.99 0.80
CA LEU A 29 -14.34 28.30 1.86
C LEU A 29 -14.15 29.14 3.12
N ASP A 30 -14.06 30.44 2.99
CA ASP A 30 -13.95 31.42 4.08
C ASP A 30 -15.27 31.63 4.82
N GLU A 31 -16.41 31.28 4.22
CA GLU A 31 -17.74 31.31 4.84
C GLU A 31 -18.09 30.01 5.57
N ILE A 32 -17.37 28.91 5.30
CA ILE A 32 -17.65 27.60 5.91
C ILE A 32 -16.83 27.48 7.21
N PRO A 33 -17.50 27.40 8.38
CA PRO A 33 -16.80 27.26 9.65
C PRO A 33 -16.07 25.92 9.73
N TYR A 34 -14.83 25.96 10.21
CA TYR A 34 -14.09 24.75 10.53
C TYR A 34 -14.42 24.30 11.95
N TRP A 35 -14.82 23.04 12.10
CA TRP A 35 -15.34 22.51 13.39
C TRP A 35 -14.31 22.42 14.51
N LYS A 36 -13.01 22.56 14.23
CA LYS A 36 -11.97 22.69 15.26
C LYS A 36 -11.76 24.15 15.63
N GLU A 37 -11.43 24.98 14.66
CA GLU A 37 -11.21 26.42 14.86
C GLU A 37 -11.10 27.16 13.52
N GLY A 38 -11.74 28.35 13.40
CA GLY A 38 -11.64 29.20 12.22
C GLY A 38 -12.53 28.76 11.06
N THR A 39 -12.04 29.00 9.84
CA THR A 39 -12.69 28.71 8.56
C THR A 39 -11.87 27.77 7.68
N LEU A 40 -12.47 27.21 6.64
CA LEU A 40 -11.85 26.15 5.83
C LEU A 40 -10.76 26.65 4.87
N ASP A 41 -10.71 27.95 4.56
CA ASP A 41 -9.66 28.55 3.75
C ASP A 41 -8.26 28.37 4.34
N ASN A 42 -8.17 28.27 5.66
CA ASN A 42 -6.92 28.08 6.40
C ASN A 42 -6.65 26.61 6.81
N TYR A 43 -7.53 25.67 6.41
CA TYR A 43 -7.37 24.26 6.77
C TYR A 43 -6.09 23.66 6.17
N LYS A 44 -5.28 23.06 7.04
CA LYS A 44 -4.13 22.24 6.65
C LYS A 44 -4.28 20.85 7.24
N PRO A 45 -4.28 19.79 6.42
CA PRO A 45 -4.29 18.43 6.94
C PRO A 45 -2.99 18.17 7.73
N SER A 46 -3.13 17.52 8.88
CA SER A 46 -2.01 17.08 9.70
C SER A 46 -2.16 15.58 10.00
N GLY A 47 -1.06 14.84 9.94
CA GLY A 47 -1.03 13.43 10.26
C GLY A 47 0.39 12.89 10.11
N ASP A 48 0.75 11.91 10.94
CA ASP A 48 2.05 11.26 10.95
C ASP A 48 1.98 9.83 10.40
N TYR A 49 1.04 9.56 9.54
CA TYR A 49 0.78 8.25 8.95
C TYR A 49 0.63 8.36 7.43
N VAL A 50 0.83 7.22 6.77
CA VAL A 50 0.66 7.06 5.32
C VAL A 50 -0.59 6.26 5.04
N VAL A 51 -1.40 6.71 4.09
CA VAL A 51 -2.59 5.99 3.63
C VAL A 51 -2.38 5.56 2.19
N ILE A 52 -2.54 4.27 1.94
CA ILE A 52 -2.51 3.69 0.60
C ILE A 52 -3.91 3.23 0.20
N LYS A 53 -4.35 3.69 -0.96
CA LYS A 53 -5.48 3.13 -1.68
C LYS A 53 -4.97 2.16 -2.73
N PHE A 54 -5.47 0.92 -2.72
CA PHE A 54 -5.15 -0.05 -3.76
C PHE A 54 -6.45 -0.59 -4.38
N ALA A 55 -6.54 -0.55 -5.70
CA ALA A 55 -7.71 -1.01 -6.42
C ALA A 55 -7.75 -2.55 -6.52
N ARG A 56 -8.94 -3.13 -6.37
CA ARG A 56 -9.22 -4.52 -6.68
C ARG A 56 -9.78 -4.61 -8.10
N TRP A 57 -9.05 -5.26 -8.97
CA TRP A 57 -9.51 -5.62 -10.31
C TRP A 57 -9.95 -7.08 -10.32
N ALA A 58 -10.90 -7.43 -11.16
CA ALA A 58 -11.45 -8.77 -11.28
C ALA A 58 -11.55 -9.22 -12.75
N PHE A 59 -10.52 -8.89 -13.54
CA PHE A 59 -10.47 -9.29 -14.96
C PHE A 59 -10.64 -10.79 -15.14
N GLU A 60 -10.17 -11.58 -14.18
CA GLU A 60 -10.28 -13.04 -14.16
C GLU A 60 -11.74 -13.56 -14.15
N LYS A 61 -12.70 -12.72 -13.72
CA LYS A 61 -14.12 -13.08 -13.65
C LYS A 61 -14.87 -12.85 -14.98
N PHE A 62 -14.28 -12.11 -15.89
CA PHE A 62 -14.93 -11.72 -17.15
C PHE A 62 -14.21 -12.33 -18.34
N LYS A 63 -14.81 -13.35 -18.97
CA LYS A 63 -14.25 -13.97 -20.19
C LYS A 63 -14.11 -12.92 -21.30
N GLY A 64 -12.91 -12.86 -21.89
CA GLY A 64 -12.59 -11.93 -22.98
C GLY A 64 -12.22 -10.51 -22.54
N ALA A 65 -12.27 -10.19 -21.24
CA ALA A 65 -11.78 -8.91 -20.75
C ALA A 65 -10.24 -8.85 -20.82
N GLN A 66 -9.73 -7.79 -21.44
CA GLN A 66 -8.29 -7.54 -21.49
C GLN A 66 -7.86 -6.84 -20.20
N ASP A 67 -6.81 -7.37 -19.54
CA ASP A 67 -6.17 -6.73 -18.40
C ASP A 67 -5.27 -5.58 -18.85
N LYS A 68 -5.93 -4.51 -19.29
CA LYS A 68 -5.28 -3.26 -19.69
C LYS A 68 -5.95 -2.11 -18.95
N LEU A 69 -5.17 -1.36 -18.17
CA LEU A 69 -5.62 -0.18 -17.45
C LEU A 69 -5.56 1.06 -18.34
N GLY A 70 -6.48 1.99 -18.12
CA GLY A 70 -6.60 3.22 -18.89
C GLY A 70 -7.43 4.25 -18.11
N THR A 71 -8.05 5.19 -18.83
CA THR A 71 -8.84 6.28 -18.24
C THR A 71 -10.21 5.84 -17.72
N GLN A 72 -10.70 4.67 -18.16
CA GLN A 72 -11.96 4.12 -17.70
C GLN A 72 -11.77 3.40 -16.35
N MET A 73 -12.75 3.53 -15.46
CA MET A 73 -12.75 2.78 -14.20
C MET A 73 -13.03 1.30 -14.45
N LYS A 74 -12.09 0.45 -14.09
CA LYS A 74 -12.17 -1.03 -14.22
C LYS A 74 -12.05 -1.74 -12.88
N ALA A 75 -11.89 -1.00 -11.79
CA ALA A 75 -11.85 -1.55 -10.45
C ALA A 75 -13.26 -1.96 -10.01
N VAL A 76 -13.36 -3.12 -9.35
CA VAL A 76 -14.60 -3.64 -8.75
C VAL A 76 -14.70 -3.35 -7.26
N GLY A 77 -13.64 -2.83 -6.67
CA GLY A 77 -13.51 -2.47 -5.27
C GLY A 77 -12.16 -1.88 -4.99
N GLU A 78 -11.91 -1.58 -3.74
CA GLU A 78 -10.65 -1.00 -3.29
C GLU A 78 -10.40 -1.32 -1.82
N VAL A 79 -9.15 -1.28 -1.41
CA VAL A 79 -8.73 -1.34 -0.01
C VAL A 79 -8.08 -0.03 0.38
N MET A 80 -8.22 0.32 1.66
CA MET A 80 -7.47 1.37 2.31
C MET A 80 -6.59 0.75 3.39
N SER A 81 -5.33 1.11 3.39
CA SER A 81 -4.39 0.70 4.44
C SER A 81 -3.69 1.92 5.03
N ILE A 82 -3.41 1.85 6.30
CA ILE A 82 -2.70 2.89 7.04
C ILE A 82 -1.42 2.28 7.63
N GLY A 83 -0.32 3.02 7.55
CA GLY A 83 0.97 2.63 8.12
C GLY A 83 1.77 3.84 8.57
N LYS A 84 2.81 3.62 9.36
CA LYS A 84 3.74 4.68 9.77
C LYS A 84 4.66 5.14 8.65
N ASN A 85 4.89 4.27 7.67
CA ASN A 85 5.66 4.57 6.47
C ASN A 85 4.99 3.96 5.23
N TYR A 86 5.49 4.37 4.05
CA TYR A 86 4.94 3.92 2.76
C TYR A 86 5.05 2.41 2.58
N LYS A 87 6.17 1.80 2.91
CA LYS A 87 6.42 0.36 2.72
C LYS A 87 5.46 -0.48 3.55
N GLU A 88 5.26 -0.11 4.82
CA GLU A 88 4.28 -0.76 5.70
C GLU A 88 2.87 -0.66 5.14
N ALA A 89 2.42 0.56 4.81
CA ALA A 89 1.08 0.79 4.28
C ALA A 89 0.87 0.04 2.95
N PHE A 90 1.88 0.01 2.07
CA PHE A 90 1.79 -0.65 0.78
C PHE A 90 1.66 -2.17 0.91
N GLN A 91 2.47 -2.81 1.75
CA GLN A 91 2.36 -4.25 1.99
C GLN A 91 1.05 -4.63 2.71
N LYS A 92 0.57 -3.79 3.63
CA LYS A 92 -0.78 -3.95 4.22
C LYS A 92 -1.87 -3.92 3.14
N ALA A 93 -1.79 -2.99 2.19
CA ALA A 93 -2.74 -2.91 1.08
C ALA A 93 -2.75 -4.19 0.25
N ILE A 94 -1.58 -4.74 -0.10
CA ILE A 94 -1.47 -5.97 -0.89
C ILE A 94 -2.21 -7.14 -0.23
N ARG A 95 -1.94 -7.39 1.06
CA ARG A 95 -2.61 -8.52 1.75
C ARG A 95 -4.09 -8.28 2.01
N SER A 96 -4.52 -7.03 2.16
CA SER A 96 -5.93 -6.65 2.36
C SER A 96 -6.78 -6.83 1.11
N LEU A 97 -6.18 -6.97 -0.08
CA LEU A 97 -6.91 -7.30 -1.32
C LEU A 97 -7.48 -8.71 -1.34
N GLU A 98 -7.06 -9.59 -0.43
CA GLU A 98 -7.52 -10.99 -0.32
C GLU A 98 -7.39 -11.79 -1.63
N THR A 99 -6.31 -11.54 -2.37
CA THR A 99 -5.99 -12.23 -3.63
C THR A 99 -5.08 -13.44 -3.43
N GLY A 100 -4.89 -13.89 -2.18
CA GLY A 100 -3.94 -14.95 -1.84
C GLY A 100 -2.48 -14.52 -1.82
N ARG A 101 -2.22 -13.22 -1.94
CA ARG A 101 -0.88 -12.63 -1.90
C ARG A 101 -0.64 -11.96 -0.55
N TYR A 102 0.50 -12.25 0.06
CA TYR A 102 0.88 -11.73 1.37
C TYR A 102 2.07 -10.78 1.32
N GLY A 103 2.65 -10.59 0.12
CA GLY A 103 3.74 -9.70 -0.20
C GLY A 103 3.79 -9.41 -1.70
N LEU A 104 4.77 -8.64 -2.14
CA LEU A 104 4.96 -8.24 -3.54
C LEU A 104 5.71 -9.28 -4.37
N GLY A 105 6.66 -9.98 -3.76
CA GLY A 105 7.49 -10.96 -4.44
C GLY A 105 6.79 -12.30 -4.69
N PHE A 106 7.32 -13.06 -5.62
CA PHE A 106 6.85 -14.40 -5.97
C PHE A 106 5.36 -14.47 -6.34
N ALA A 107 4.85 -13.40 -6.92
CA ALA A 107 3.51 -13.37 -7.47
C ALA A 107 3.45 -14.19 -8.76
N LYS A 108 2.52 -15.15 -8.86
CA LYS A 108 2.40 -16.05 -10.01
C LYS A 108 3.77 -16.69 -10.33
N ASN A 109 4.15 -16.68 -11.61
CA ASN A 109 5.46 -17.14 -12.11
C ASN A 109 6.38 -15.99 -12.54
N PHE A 110 6.16 -14.78 -12.02
CA PHE A 110 6.90 -13.60 -12.51
C PHE A 110 8.38 -13.64 -12.17
N HIS A 111 8.77 -14.31 -11.10
CA HIS A 111 10.17 -14.52 -10.73
C HIS A 111 10.91 -15.44 -11.73
N ASP A 112 10.20 -16.29 -12.48
CA ASP A 112 10.77 -17.17 -13.51
C ASP A 112 10.97 -16.45 -14.85
N LEU A 113 10.32 -15.30 -15.06
CA LEU A 113 10.39 -14.56 -16.30
C LEU A 113 11.75 -13.90 -16.49
N SER A 114 12.22 -13.82 -17.74
CA SER A 114 13.38 -13.01 -18.06
C SER A 114 13.11 -11.51 -17.87
N LEU A 115 14.17 -10.72 -17.73
CA LEU A 115 14.03 -9.26 -17.60
C LEU A 115 13.38 -8.65 -18.86
N ASP A 116 13.68 -9.15 -20.04
CA ASP A 116 13.10 -8.69 -21.31
C ASP A 116 11.59 -8.98 -21.35
N GLU A 117 11.17 -10.14 -20.87
CA GLU A 117 9.74 -10.47 -20.81
C GLU A 117 9.01 -9.60 -19.77
N LEU A 118 9.65 -9.28 -18.64
CA LEU A 118 9.10 -8.33 -17.65
C LEU A 118 8.95 -6.94 -18.26
N TYR A 119 9.94 -6.45 -19.01
CA TYR A 119 9.85 -5.17 -19.73
C TYR A 119 8.71 -5.18 -20.76
N ARG A 120 8.59 -6.26 -21.53
CA ARG A 120 7.52 -6.39 -22.51
C ARG A 120 6.13 -6.28 -21.86
N ARG A 121 5.94 -6.92 -20.70
CA ARG A 121 4.67 -6.84 -19.96
C ARG A 121 4.46 -5.49 -19.27
N LEU A 122 5.51 -4.81 -18.85
CA LEU A 122 5.45 -3.49 -18.24
C LEU A 122 5.15 -2.37 -19.24
N ALA A 123 5.35 -2.61 -20.54
CA ALA A 123 5.06 -1.64 -21.59
C ALA A 123 3.58 -1.22 -21.63
N GLU A 124 2.67 -2.11 -21.19
CA GLU A 124 1.27 -1.79 -21.03
C GLU A 124 0.85 -1.84 -19.55
N PRO A 125 0.12 -0.83 -19.03
CA PRO A 125 -0.36 -0.84 -17.66
C PRO A 125 -1.41 -1.94 -17.46
N SER A 126 -1.16 -2.83 -16.50
CA SER A 126 -2.04 -3.94 -16.12
C SER A 126 -2.31 -3.99 -14.62
N SER A 127 -3.25 -4.82 -14.20
CA SER A 127 -3.52 -5.08 -12.78
C SER A 127 -2.33 -5.68 -12.05
N GLU A 128 -1.40 -6.32 -12.77
CA GLU A 128 -0.22 -6.99 -12.24
C GLU A 128 1.03 -6.09 -12.18
N ARG A 129 0.91 -4.84 -12.61
CA ARG A 129 2.02 -3.89 -12.80
C ARG A 129 2.97 -3.81 -11.61
N GLN A 130 2.43 -3.75 -10.38
CA GLN A 130 3.25 -3.60 -9.17
C GLN A 130 4.11 -4.85 -8.90
N PHE A 131 3.56 -6.03 -9.17
CA PHE A 131 4.27 -7.30 -9.00
C PHE A 131 5.33 -7.52 -10.08
N LEU A 132 5.04 -7.11 -11.32
CA LEU A 132 6.01 -7.13 -12.42
C LEU A 132 7.18 -6.17 -12.17
N LEU A 133 6.90 -4.96 -11.67
CA LEU A 133 7.93 -4.01 -11.25
C LEU A 133 8.83 -4.58 -10.15
N TYR A 134 8.23 -5.19 -9.16
CA TYR A 134 8.98 -5.78 -8.03
C TYR A 134 9.98 -6.84 -8.52
N GLU A 135 9.56 -7.74 -9.40
CA GLU A 135 10.45 -8.75 -9.96
C GLU A 135 11.48 -8.18 -10.95
N ALA A 136 11.12 -7.13 -11.71
CA ALA A 136 12.08 -6.44 -12.56
C ALA A 136 13.20 -5.79 -11.75
N ILE A 137 12.86 -5.13 -10.64
CA ILE A 137 13.85 -4.55 -9.71
C ILE A 137 14.72 -5.64 -9.10
N ARG A 138 14.15 -6.77 -8.67
CA ARG A 138 14.89 -7.94 -8.17
C ARG A 138 15.93 -8.43 -9.18
N LYS A 139 15.60 -8.41 -10.45
CA LYS A 139 16.49 -8.82 -11.55
C LYS A 139 17.47 -7.72 -12.01
N GLY A 140 17.56 -6.63 -11.27
CA GLY A 140 18.53 -5.57 -11.50
C GLY A 140 18.11 -4.57 -12.58
N ALA A 141 16.82 -4.43 -12.90
CA ALA A 141 16.36 -3.40 -13.82
C ALA A 141 16.75 -1.99 -13.30
N PRO A 142 17.38 -1.14 -14.12
CA PRO A 142 17.64 0.26 -13.77
C PRO A 142 16.33 0.99 -13.48
N LEU A 143 16.27 1.71 -12.36
CA LEU A 143 15.05 2.43 -11.94
C LEU A 143 14.65 3.52 -12.93
N GLU A 144 15.65 4.18 -13.57
CA GLU A 144 15.45 5.19 -14.60
C GLU A 144 14.70 4.61 -15.81
N LYS A 145 15.06 3.37 -16.21
CA LYS A 145 14.37 2.66 -17.29
C LYS A 145 12.93 2.34 -16.89
N LEU A 146 12.71 1.84 -15.68
CA LEU A 146 11.36 1.58 -15.17
C LEU A 146 10.53 2.86 -15.09
N HIS A 147 11.13 3.97 -14.61
CA HIS A 147 10.50 5.28 -14.61
C HIS A 147 10.08 5.72 -16.02
N SER A 148 11.00 5.67 -16.99
CA SER A 148 10.73 6.08 -18.37
C SER A 148 9.61 5.26 -19.02
N MET A 149 9.52 3.97 -18.72
CA MET A 149 8.50 3.07 -19.25
C MET A 149 7.12 3.23 -18.60
N THR A 150 7.10 3.52 -17.30
CA THR A 150 5.86 3.45 -16.50
C THR A 150 5.35 4.81 -16.04
N HIS A 151 6.19 5.85 -16.11
CA HIS A 151 5.96 7.19 -15.53
C HIS A 151 5.71 7.18 -14.02
N ILE A 152 6.01 6.07 -13.33
CA ILE A 152 5.99 6.03 -11.86
C ILE A 152 7.19 6.82 -11.37
N LYS A 153 6.96 7.76 -10.44
CA LYS A 153 8.04 8.61 -9.90
C LYS A 153 9.11 7.79 -9.22
N MET A 154 10.37 8.21 -9.36
CA MET A 154 11.56 7.55 -8.84
C MET A 154 11.42 7.18 -7.37
N TRP A 155 10.92 8.09 -6.54
CA TRP A 155 10.75 7.84 -5.12
C TRP A 155 9.96 6.56 -4.80
N PHE A 156 8.88 6.27 -5.55
CA PHE A 156 8.11 5.03 -5.35
C PHE A 156 8.89 3.78 -5.78
N LEU A 157 9.68 3.90 -6.85
CA LEU A 157 10.54 2.80 -7.33
C LEU A 157 11.67 2.54 -6.33
N GLU A 158 12.24 3.57 -5.73
CA GLU A 158 13.24 3.47 -4.66
C GLU A 158 12.66 2.77 -3.43
N GLN A 159 11.46 3.14 -2.97
CA GLN A 159 10.79 2.45 -1.87
C GLN A 159 10.54 0.96 -2.17
N MET A 160 10.20 0.64 -3.40
CA MET A 160 10.03 -0.75 -3.84
C MET A 160 11.37 -1.49 -3.89
N LYS A 161 12.45 -0.82 -4.32
CA LYS A 161 13.82 -1.37 -4.31
C LYS A 161 14.27 -1.69 -2.90
N GLU A 162 14.04 -0.82 -1.93
CA GLU A 162 14.37 -1.08 -0.52
C GLU A 162 13.65 -2.33 0.01
N LEU A 163 12.38 -2.55 -0.38
CA LEU A 163 11.65 -3.77 -0.05
C LEU A 163 12.27 -5.02 -0.69
N VAL A 164 12.68 -4.93 -1.97
CA VAL A 164 13.37 -6.02 -2.66
C VAL A 164 14.68 -6.36 -1.96
N GLU A 165 15.50 -5.35 -1.64
CA GLU A 165 16.79 -5.55 -0.97
C GLU A 165 16.62 -6.19 0.42
N LEU A 166 15.59 -5.79 1.15
CA LEU A 166 15.26 -6.38 2.45
C LEU A 166 14.80 -7.84 2.29
N GLU A 167 13.96 -8.11 1.28
CA GLU A 167 13.49 -9.47 0.98
C GLU A 167 14.65 -10.39 0.57
N GLU A 168 15.61 -9.91 -0.22
CA GLU A 168 16.81 -10.68 -0.59
C GLU A 168 17.68 -11.01 0.64
N LYS A 169 17.83 -10.06 1.57
CA LYS A 169 18.51 -10.32 2.84
C LYS A 169 17.79 -11.40 3.66
N LEU A 170 16.46 -11.34 3.74
CA LEU A 170 15.65 -12.36 4.41
C LEU A 170 15.81 -13.73 3.74
N LEU A 171 15.76 -13.79 2.41
CA LEU A 171 15.96 -15.04 1.67
C LEU A 171 17.34 -15.65 1.89
N SER A 172 18.38 -14.84 2.08
CA SER A 172 19.72 -15.31 2.39
C SER A 172 19.84 -15.99 3.76
N CYS A 173 18.87 -15.75 4.65
CA CYS A 173 18.76 -16.38 5.97
C CYS A 173 17.95 -17.69 5.93
N LYS A 174 17.41 -18.10 4.78
CA LYS A 174 16.66 -19.35 4.66
C LYS A 174 17.50 -20.54 5.07
N GLY A 175 17.03 -21.33 6.06
CA GLY A 175 17.78 -22.46 6.62
C GLY A 175 18.97 -22.07 7.53
N LYS A 176 19.08 -20.79 7.90
CA LYS A 176 20.08 -20.26 8.81
C LYS A 176 19.40 -19.48 9.93
N ASP A 177 20.20 -19.00 10.88
CA ASP A 177 19.69 -18.11 11.92
C ASP A 177 19.31 -16.74 11.33
N LEU A 178 18.13 -16.25 11.72
CA LEU A 178 17.60 -14.94 11.31
C LEU A 178 18.01 -13.90 12.36
N PRO A 179 18.82 -12.86 12.03
CA PRO A 179 19.10 -11.80 12.97
C PRO A 179 17.85 -11.07 13.47
N ASP A 180 17.81 -10.76 14.76
CA ASP A 180 16.64 -10.09 15.36
C ASP A 180 16.40 -8.71 14.76
N GLU A 181 17.46 -7.94 14.48
CA GLU A 181 17.36 -6.63 13.83
C GLU A 181 16.74 -6.72 12.45
N LEU A 182 17.03 -7.80 11.71
CA LEU A 182 16.44 -8.01 10.37
C LEU A 182 14.97 -8.35 10.47
N LEU A 183 14.55 -9.16 11.44
CA LEU A 183 13.15 -9.43 11.73
C LEU A 183 12.41 -8.16 12.13
N ILE A 184 12.98 -7.36 13.03
CA ILE A 184 12.41 -6.09 13.49
C ILE A 184 12.22 -5.14 12.30
N GLN A 185 13.23 -5.01 11.44
CA GLN A 185 13.14 -4.15 10.26
C GLN A 185 12.06 -4.65 9.28
N ALA A 186 12.01 -5.95 9.03
CA ALA A 186 11.00 -6.53 8.17
C ALA A 186 9.57 -6.26 8.68
N LYS A 187 9.36 -6.35 9.99
CA LYS A 187 8.06 -6.03 10.58
C LYS A 187 7.71 -4.55 10.47
N LYS A 188 8.66 -3.66 10.69
CA LYS A 188 8.48 -2.20 10.51
C LYS A 188 8.15 -1.82 9.07
N ASP A 189 8.72 -2.53 8.10
CA ASP A 189 8.45 -2.32 6.68
C ASP A 189 7.25 -3.12 6.16
N GLY A 190 6.48 -3.76 7.06
CA GLY A 190 5.16 -4.30 6.75
C GLY A 190 5.13 -5.77 6.29
N PHE A 191 6.22 -6.52 6.40
CA PHE A 191 6.22 -7.96 6.14
C PHE A 191 5.33 -8.69 7.15
N SER A 192 4.32 -9.44 6.67
CA SER A 192 3.47 -10.26 7.53
C SER A 192 4.20 -11.53 8.00
N ASP A 193 3.81 -12.06 9.16
CA ASP A 193 4.39 -13.30 9.67
C ASP A 193 4.21 -14.42 8.65
N LYS A 194 3.04 -14.52 8.03
CA LYS A 194 2.74 -15.50 6.99
C LYS A 194 3.66 -15.38 5.77
N TYR A 195 3.99 -14.16 5.33
CA TYR A 195 4.90 -13.97 4.20
C TYR A 195 6.34 -14.29 4.58
N LEU A 196 6.79 -13.84 5.76
CA LEU A 196 8.11 -14.17 6.29
C LEU A 196 8.32 -15.67 6.48
N ALA A 197 7.32 -16.36 7.04
CA ALA A 197 7.35 -17.81 7.21
C ALA A 197 7.52 -18.52 5.87
N LYS A 198 6.81 -18.07 4.84
CA LYS A 198 6.94 -18.58 3.46
C LYS A 198 8.35 -18.32 2.88
N LEU A 199 8.89 -17.12 3.02
CA LEU A 199 10.21 -16.77 2.50
C LEU A 199 11.32 -17.61 3.16
N LEU A 200 11.24 -17.76 4.48
CA LEU A 200 12.25 -18.46 5.29
C LEU A 200 12.05 -19.96 5.33
N ASN A 201 10.89 -20.46 4.89
CA ASN A 201 10.48 -21.85 4.99
C ASN A 201 10.48 -22.35 6.45
N ILE A 202 9.87 -21.59 7.34
CA ILE A 202 9.67 -21.90 8.76
C ILE A 202 8.18 -21.88 9.09
N ASP A 203 7.83 -22.38 10.26
CA ASP A 203 6.45 -22.32 10.75
C ASP A 203 6.06 -20.90 11.15
N GLU A 204 4.85 -20.47 10.80
CA GLU A 204 4.34 -19.13 11.12
C GLU A 204 4.21 -18.90 12.63
N TRP A 205 3.85 -19.97 13.37
CA TRP A 205 3.70 -19.91 14.82
C TRP A 205 5.04 -19.76 15.55
N ASP A 206 6.10 -20.37 15.03
CA ASP A 206 7.45 -20.18 15.59
C ASP A 206 7.96 -18.75 15.37
N LEU A 207 7.67 -18.17 14.21
CA LEU A 207 7.97 -16.76 13.95
C LEU A 207 7.17 -15.83 14.88
N PHE A 208 5.89 -16.13 15.10
CA PHE A 208 5.04 -15.38 16.04
C PHE A 208 5.63 -15.42 17.46
N LYS A 209 5.98 -16.60 17.98
CA LYS A 209 6.61 -16.73 19.32
C LYS A 209 7.90 -15.92 19.43
N ARG A 210 8.74 -15.97 18.40
CA ARG A 210 9.98 -15.19 18.36
C ARG A 210 9.70 -13.69 18.42
N ARG A 211 8.74 -13.21 17.64
CA ARG A 211 8.31 -11.81 17.65
C ARG A 211 7.81 -11.39 19.03
N GLU A 212 6.98 -12.20 19.67
CA GLU A 212 6.51 -11.97 21.04
C GLU A 212 7.67 -11.91 22.05
N ALA A 213 8.63 -12.82 21.96
CA ALA A 213 9.81 -12.84 22.82
C ALA A 213 10.67 -11.58 22.68
N LEU A 214 10.67 -10.95 21.50
CA LEU A 214 11.32 -9.67 21.24
C LEU A 214 10.48 -8.44 21.69
N GLY A 215 9.31 -8.67 22.30
CA GLY A 215 8.43 -7.60 22.75
C GLY A 215 7.72 -6.87 21.60
N MET A 216 7.70 -7.43 20.41
CA MET A 216 7.06 -6.85 19.23
C MET A 216 5.56 -7.17 19.24
N LYS A 217 4.77 -6.28 19.82
CA LYS A 217 3.30 -6.40 19.88
C LYS A 217 2.66 -5.50 18.83
N GLU A 218 1.46 -5.89 18.41
CA GLU A 218 0.61 -5.02 17.62
C GLU A 218 0.32 -3.73 18.39
N ARG A 219 0.42 -2.63 17.69
CA ARG A 219 0.06 -1.33 18.24
C ARG A 219 -1.18 -0.81 17.53
N TRP A 220 -2.15 -0.44 18.35
CA TRP A 220 -3.38 0.19 17.89
C TRP A 220 -3.27 1.70 18.12
N ASP A 221 -3.67 2.48 17.14
CA ASP A 221 -3.66 3.93 17.21
C ASP A 221 -4.96 4.48 16.61
N SER A 222 -5.47 5.57 17.17
CA SER A 222 -6.72 6.16 16.70
C SER A 222 -6.50 6.93 15.39
N VAL A 223 -7.47 6.85 14.48
CA VAL A 223 -7.51 7.67 13.27
C VAL A 223 -8.55 8.78 13.41
N PRO A 224 -8.33 9.96 12.79
CA PRO A 224 -9.29 11.06 12.84
C PRO A 224 -10.65 10.65 12.27
N VAL A 225 -11.72 11.11 12.91
CA VAL A 225 -13.09 10.91 12.44
C VAL A 225 -13.65 12.21 11.89
N SER A 226 -14.22 12.11 10.70
CA SER A 226 -14.79 13.21 9.94
C SER A 226 -16.05 13.79 10.64
N GLY A 227 -16.08 15.08 10.87
CA GLY A 227 -17.28 15.81 11.32
C GLY A 227 -17.69 15.60 12.79
N VAL A 228 -16.84 15.00 13.63
CA VAL A 228 -17.12 14.77 15.03
C VAL A 228 -16.25 15.69 15.89
N LYS A 229 -16.88 16.48 16.79
CA LYS A 229 -16.17 17.37 17.71
C LYS A 229 -15.49 16.64 18.87
N GLU A 230 -16.07 15.52 19.30
CA GLU A 230 -15.55 14.71 20.39
C GLU A 230 -14.72 13.55 19.87
N PRO A 231 -13.68 13.12 20.58
CA PRO A 231 -12.83 12.02 20.16
C PRO A 231 -13.63 10.72 20.13
N ALA A 232 -14.10 10.34 18.95
CA ALA A 232 -14.52 8.97 18.70
C ALA A 232 -13.28 8.18 18.29
N SER A 233 -12.99 7.12 19.02
CA SER A 233 -11.84 6.27 18.74
C SER A 233 -12.26 5.15 17.78
N TYR A 234 -11.69 5.14 16.59
CA TYR A 234 -11.70 4.00 15.69
C TYR A 234 -10.26 3.46 15.63
N TYR A 235 -10.14 2.17 15.86
CA TYR A 235 -8.85 1.46 15.89
C TYR A 235 -8.64 0.62 14.65
#